data_5bd38e57f34d1fee6affa4d762fce414
#
_entry.id   5bd38e57f34d1fee6affa4d762fce414
#
_cell.length_a   1.000
_cell.length_b   1.000
_cell.length_c   1.000
_cell.angle_alpha   90.00
_cell.angle_beta   90.00
_cell.angle_gamma   90.00
#
_symmetry.space_group_name_H-M   'P 1'
#
loop_
_entity.id
_entity.type
_entity.pdbx_description
1 polymer ?
#
loop_
_entity_poly.entity_id
_entity_poly.type
_entity_poly.pdbx_seq_one_letter_code
_entity_poly.pdbx_strand_id
1 'polypeptide(L)'
;MEIIIISGRSGAGKSVALRALEDMGYYCVDNLPLNLLPQLTQILANTQTTVAISLDIRNLPHSSADLDKILTDIQATYSVKIIFLDSDRSTLIRRYSDSRRLHPLSAQDLPLESAIDLEYQQLEPLIQHANFIIDTAPLSTHALSERLREVLRGNTDKELKIVVESFGFKYGIPLDADYVFDVRFLPNPHWNPELRPMTGLDEPVAQFLLAHDEVNNFIYQTRNYIETWLPMLEQNNRSYLTIAIGCTGGKHRSVYIAQQIGEYFQAKGKDVKIQHKSLEKNKKN
;
A
#
# COMPACT_ATOMS: atom_id res chain seq x y z
N MET A 1 25.18 -3.69 11.62
CA MET A 1 24.02 -3.17 12.37
C MET A 1 23.00 -2.67 11.39
N GLU A 2 21.73 -3.05 11.55
CA GLU A 2 20.60 -2.51 10.80
C GLU A 2 19.95 -1.38 11.61
N ILE A 3 19.64 -0.26 10.96
CA ILE A 3 19.02 0.91 11.61
C ILE A 3 17.70 1.20 10.91
N ILE A 4 16.61 1.19 11.67
CA ILE A 4 15.30 1.62 11.20
C ILE A 4 15.03 3.01 11.76
N ILE A 5 14.82 3.98 10.87
CA ILE A 5 14.41 5.32 11.26
C ILE A 5 12.91 5.45 11.02
N ILE A 6 12.15 5.68 12.09
CA ILE A 6 10.72 5.98 12.02
C ILE A 6 10.56 7.48 12.12
N SER A 7 10.02 8.10 11.10
CA SER A 7 9.61 9.49 11.13
C SER A 7 8.17 9.63 10.62
N GLY A 8 7.65 10.82 10.62
CA GLY A 8 6.29 11.07 10.13
C GLY A 8 5.58 12.14 10.91
N ARG A 9 4.40 12.51 10.43
CA ARG A 9 3.59 13.57 10.99
C ARG A 9 3.22 13.27 12.43
N SER A 10 3.12 14.29 13.24
CA SER A 10 2.67 14.18 14.62
C SER A 10 1.21 13.70 14.65
N GLY A 11 0.96 12.63 15.41
CA GLY A 11 -0.34 11.94 15.38
C GLY A 11 -0.47 10.80 14.34
N ALA A 12 0.53 10.59 13.47
CA ALA A 12 0.52 9.51 12.48
C ALA A 12 0.88 8.12 13.06
N GLY A 13 1.22 7.99 14.35
CA GLY A 13 1.40 6.69 15.00
C GLY A 13 2.85 6.28 15.26
N LYS A 14 3.83 7.20 15.26
CA LYS A 14 5.25 6.90 15.55
C LYS A 14 5.47 6.06 16.80
N SER A 15 4.80 6.39 17.90
CA SER A 15 4.93 5.64 19.17
C SER A 15 4.35 4.22 19.08
N VAL A 16 3.33 4.00 18.27
CA VAL A 16 2.79 2.65 17.98
C VAL A 16 3.80 1.85 17.17
N ALA A 17 4.38 2.49 16.16
CA ALA A 17 5.41 1.89 15.32
C ALA A 17 6.64 1.47 16.14
N LEU A 18 7.10 2.34 17.04
CA LEU A 18 8.28 2.06 17.86
C LEU A 18 8.03 0.88 18.82
N ARG A 19 6.85 0.79 19.45
CA ARG A 19 6.46 -0.37 20.27
C ARG A 19 6.42 -1.67 19.45
N ALA A 20 5.87 -1.63 18.24
CA ALA A 20 5.85 -2.79 17.37
C ALA A 20 7.27 -3.28 17.00
N LEU A 21 8.22 -2.37 16.84
CA LEU A 21 9.63 -2.69 16.60
C LEU A 21 10.30 -3.26 17.85
N GLU A 22 9.99 -2.74 19.02
CA GLU A 22 10.45 -3.29 20.30
C GLU A 22 9.98 -4.74 20.50
N ASP A 23 8.69 -5.03 20.21
CA ASP A 23 8.12 -6.38 20.21
C ASP A 23 8.78 -7.31 19.17
N MET A 24 9.41 -6.76 18.14
CA MET A 24 10.17 -7.49 17.13
C MET A 24 11.65 -7.68 17.51
N GLY A 25 12.06 -7.19 18.69
CA GLY A 25 13.41 -7.32 19.22
C GLY A 25 14.39 -6.22 18.80
N TYR A 26 13.92 -5.11 18.25
CA TYR A 26 14.76 -3.95 17.97
C TYR A 26 15.08 -3.20 19.28
N TYR A 27 16.32 -2.71 19.39
CA TYR A 27 16.67 -1.74 20.42
C TYR A 27 16.09 -0.38 20.03
N CYS A 28 15.10 0.11 20.79
CA CYS A 28 14.32 1.28 20.42
C CYS A 28 14.76 2.54 21.15
N VAL A 29 14.93 3.64 20.41
CA VAL A 29 15.21 4.98 20.95
C VAL A 29 14.15 5.95 20.45
N ASP A 30 13.37 6.52 21.36
CA ASP A 30 12.33 7.47 21.00
C ASP A 30 12.87 8.91 21.01
N ASN A 31 12.39 9.70 20.04
CA ASN A 31 12.59 11.15 19.98
C ASN A 31 14.08 11.57 20.06
N LEU A 32 14.95 10.86 19.33
CA LEU A 32 16.38 11.18 19.29
C LEU A 32 16.63 12.48 18.52
N PRO A 33 17.39 13.45 19.07
CA PRO A 33 17.94 14.53 18.28
C PRO A 33 18.87 14.01 17.17
N LEU A 34 18.63 14.41 15.92
CA LEU A 34 19.31 13.82 14.76
C LEU A 34 20.83 13.98 14.83
N ASN A 35 21.31 15.08 15.38
CA ASN A 35 22.74 15.35 15.56
C ASN A 35 23.45 14.36 16.52
N LEU A 36 22.69 13.63 17.36
CA LEU A 36 23.22 12.59 18.24
C LEU A 36 23.25 11.20 17.60
N LEU A 37 22.64 11.05 16.43
CA LEU A 37 22.53 9.76 15.74
C LEU A 37 23.90 9.14 15.42
N PRO A 38 24.93 9.87 14.92
CA PRO A 38 26.26 9.29 14.70
C PRO A 38 26.91 8.78 15.98
N GLN A 39 26.75 9.46 17.10
CA GLN A 39 27.31 9.06 18.38
C GLN A 39 26.58 7.81 18.93
N LEU A 40 25.25 7.80 18.86
CA LEU A 40 24.45 6.66 19.27
C LEU A 40 24.83 5.39 18.49
N THR A 41 24.95 5.50 17.17
CA THR A 41 25.31 4.35 16.33
C THR A 41 26.68 3.80 16.64
N GLN A 42 27.66 4.62 16.97
CA GLN A 42 28.98 4.17 17.42
C GLN A 42 28.93 3.42 18.75
N ILE A 43 28.14 3.92 19.71
CA ILE A 43 27.98 3.27 21.02
C ILE A 43 27.31 1.90 20.86
N LEU A 44 26.28 1.81 20.03
CA LEU A 44 25.48 0.59 19.88
C LEU A 44 26.09 -0.43 18.90
N ALA A 45 27.02 -0.03 18.04
CA ALA A 45 27.56 -0.89 16.97
C ALA A 45 28.13 -2.22 17.47
N ASN A 46 28.68 -2.25 18.68
CA ASN A 46 29.28 -3.46 19.26
C ASN A 46 28.30 -4.28 20.13
N THR A 47 27.13 -3.75 20.44
CA THR A 47 26.19 -4.36 21.41
C THR A 47 24.85 -4.70 20.79
N GLN A 48 24.47 -4.04 19.71
CA GLN A 48 23.17 -4.22 19.06
C GLN A 48 23.31 -4.53 17.57
N THR A 49 22.52 -5.44 17.08
CA THR A 49 22.45 -5.81 15.65
C THR A 49 21.35 -5.04 14.92
N THR A 50 20.27 -4.71 15.63
CA THR A 50 19.08 -4.04 15.10
C THR A 50 18.65 -2.88 16.01
N VAL A 51 18.57 -1.68 15.46
CA VAL A 51 18.22 -0.46 16.20
C VAL A 51 17.07 0.25 15.50
N ALA A 52 16.07 0.68 16.25
CA ALA A 52 14.98 1.49 15.75
C ALA A 52 14.97 2.87 16.43
N ILE A 53 14.87 3.92 15.65
CA ILE A 53 14.99 5.30 16.13
C ILE A 53 13.78 6.10 15.64
N SER A 54 13.09 6.75 16.55
CA SER A 54 12.04 7.70 16.20
C SER A 54 12.62 9.11 16.07
N LEU A 55 12.36 9.76 14.94
CA LEU A 55 12.68 11.17 14.71
C LEU A 55 11.40 11.99 14.69
N ASP A 56 11.39 13.03 15.50
CA ASP A 56 10.28 13.99 15.60
C ASP A 56 10.68 15.35 15.02
N ILE A 57 9.70 16.10 14.51
CA ILE A 57 9.91 17.44 13.94
C ILE A 57 10.70 18.37 14.87
N ARG A 58 10.54 18.22 16.18
CA ARG A 58 11.21 19.04 17.21
C ARG A 58 12.72 18.86 17.25
N ASN A 59 13.21 17.75 16.73
CA ASN A 59 14.61 17.32 16.81
C ASN A 59 15.30 17.22 15.45
N LEU A 60 14.68 17.77 14.42
CA LEU A 60 15.30 17.91 13.11
C LEU A 60 16.26 19.11 13.08
N PRO A 61 17.35 19.04 12.31
CA PRO A 61 18.20 20.19 12.09
C PRO A 61 17.44 21.28 11.31
N HIS A 62 17.83 22.51 11.52
CA HIS A 62 17.22 23.66 10.82
C HIS A 62 17.58 23.71 9.33
N SER A 63 18.62 23.01 8.91
CA SER A 63 19.10 22.96 7.53
C SER A 63 18.87 21.57 6.93
N SER A 64 18.27 21.51 5.74
CA SER A 64 18.15 20.27 4.96
C SER A 64 19.52 19.68 4.61
N ALA A 65 20.53 20.54 4.35
CA ALA A 65 21.89 20.09 4.05
C ALA A 65 22.54 19.33 5.22
N ASP A 66 22.25 19.71 6.46
CA ASP A 66 22.74 18.98 7.64
C ASP A 66 22.02 17.62 7.79
N LEU A 67 20.72 17.57 7.50
CA LEU A 67 19.96 16.34 7.44
C LEU A 67 20.55 15.36 6.41
N ASP A 68 20.73 15.82 5.17
CA ASP A 68 21.26 15.05 4.06
C ASP A 68 22.65 14.49 4.39
N LYS A 69 23.51 15.32 4.95
CA LYS A 69 24.86 14.92 5.35
C LYS A 69 24.83 13.82 6.41
N ILE A 70 24.08 14.00 7.49
CA ILE A 70 24.02 13.02 8.58
C ILE A 70 23.46 11.69 8.06
N LEU A 71 22.39 11.71 7.25
CA LEU A 71 21.81 10.49 6.69
C LEU A 71 22.78 9.80 5.73
N THR A 72 23.44 10.54 4.85
CA THR A 72 24.43 9.99 3.91
C THR A 72 25.61 9.35 4.64
N ASP A 73 26.17 10.01 5.65
CA ASP A 73 27.31 9.49 6.43
C ASP A 73 26.95 8.18 7.16
N ILE A 74 25.74 8.06 7.68
CA ILE A 74 25.28 6.85 8.37
C ILE A 74 24.97 5.74 7.38
N GLN A 75 24.32 6.06 6.25
CA GLN A 75 24.04 5.07 5.19
C GLN A 75 25.31 4.51 4.54
N ALA A 76 26.39 5.26 4.53
CA ALA A 76 27.69 4.76 4.06
C ALA A 76 28.29 3.66 4.97
N THR A 77 27.89 3.61 6.24
CA THR A 77 28.47 2.70 7.24
C THR A 77 27.52 1.59 7.65
N TYR A 78 26.22 1.87 7.68
CA TYR A 78 25.19 0.96 8.19
C TYR A 78 24.07 0.75 7.18
N SER A 79 23.37 -0.38 7.30
CA SER A 79 22.12 -0.61 6.56
C SER A 79 21.00 0.23 7.22
N VAL A 80 20.55 1.29 6.54
CA VAL A 80 19.55 2.20 7.08
C VAL A 80 18.27 2.10 6.23
N LYS A 81 17.13 1.93 6.90
CA LYS A 81 15.81 2.04 6.29
C LYS A 81 15.02 3.14 6.96
N ILE A 82 14.47 4.04 6.19
CA ILE A 82 13.65 5.16 6.67
C ILE A 82 12.20 4.88 6.33
N ILE A 83 11.34 4.81 7.35
CA ILE A 83 9.90 4.61 7.23
C ILE A 83 9.22 5.90 7.65
N PHE A 84 8.49 6.51 6.73
CA PHE A 84 7.71 7.71 6.99
C PHE A 84 6.23 7.33 7.21
N LEU A 85 5.69 7.74 8.35
CA LEU A 85 4.27 7.54 8.67
C LEU A 85 3.50 8.81 8.31
N ASP A 86 2.56 8.67 7.40
CA ASP A 86 1.68 9.76 6.99
C ASP A 86 0.22 9.48 7.38
N SER A 87 -0.60 10.51 7.31
CA SER A 87 -2.04 10.42 7.44
C SER A 87 -2.66 11.67 6.84
N ASP A 88 -3.86 11.56 6.29
CA ASP A 88 -4.56 12.73 5.79
C ASP A 88 -4.84 13.76 6.90
N ARG A 89 -4.95 15.04 6.46
CA ARG A 89 -5.14 16.19 7.35
C ARG A 89 -6.36 16.04 8.26
N SER A 90 -7.46 15.54 7.73
CA SER A 90 -8.73 15.38 8.45
C SER A 90 -8.61 14.33 9.57
N THR A 91 -7.92 13.24 9.30
CA THR A 91 -7.63 12.20 10.29
C THR A 91 -6.71 12.70 11.40
N LEU A 92 -5.67 13.49 11.07
CA LEU A 92 -4.80 14.09 12.08
C LEU A 92 -5.56 15.04 12.99
N ILE A 93 -6.37 15.95 12.43
CA ILE A 93 -7.20 16.87 13.21
C ILE A 93 -8.11 16.09 14.18
N ARG A 94 -8.77 15.04 13.70
CA ARG A 94 -9.61 14.18 14.53
C ARG A 94 -8.82 13.52 15.65
N ARG A 95 -7.65 12.92 15.35
CA ARG A 95 -6.79 12.26 16.36
C ARG A 95 -6.31 13.24 17.43
N TYR A 96 -6.00 14.48 17.06
CA TYR A 96 -5.64 15.53 18.02
C TYR A 96 -6.84 15.93 18.89
N SER A 97 -8.01 16.09 18.29
CA SER A 97 -9.25 16.40 19.02
C SER A 97 -9.59 15.30 20.03
N ASP A 98 -9.47 14.04 19.64
CA ASP A 98 -9.74 12.88 20.49
C ASP A 98 -8.73 12.75 21.64
N SER A 99 -7.45 12.96 21.36
CA SER A 99 -6.37 12.82 22.35
C SER A 99 -6.22 14.02 23.28
N ARG A 100 -6.77 15.17 22.93
CA ARG A 100 -6.64 16.46 23.64
C ARG A 100 -5.18 16.88 23.88
N ARG A 101 -4.26 16.45 23.03
CA ARG A 101 -2.84 16.83 23.09
C ARG A 101 -2.59 18.08 22.24
N LEU A 102 -1.64 18.89 22.64
CA LEU A 102 -1.17 20.00 21.81
C LEU A 102 -0.24 19.47 20.72
N HIS A 103 -0.38 20.02 19.51
CA HIS A 103 0.56 19.75 18.44
C HIS A 103 1.93 20.32 18.79
N PRO A 104 3.06 19.65 18.45
CA PRO A 104 4.41 20.15 18.77
C PRO A 104 4.68 21.58 18.34
N LEU A 105 4.15 22.00 17.19
CA LEU A 105 4.31 23.37 16.68
C LEU A 105 3.23 24.34 17.19
N SER A 106 2.20 23.89 17.87
CA SER A 106 1.17 24.78 18.45
C SER A 106 1.65 25.54 19.71
N ALA A 107 2.81 25.20 20.27
CA ALA A 107 3.43 25.98 21.34
C ALA A 107 3.81 27.43 20.95
N GLN A 108 3.68 27.77 19.67
CA GLN A 108 3.94 29.11 19.10
C GLN A 108 2.66 29.86 18.76
N ASP A 109 1.54 29.62 19.48
CA ASP A 109 0.22 30.19 19.22
C ASP A 109 -0.36 29.90 17.83
N LEU A 110 0.13 28.87 17.14
CA LEU A 110 -0.39 28.45 15.85
C LEU A 110 -1.66 27.62 16.05
N PRO A 111 -2.73 27.89 15.29
CA PRO A 111 -3.88 27.00 15.20
C PRO A 111 -3.46 25.59 14.75
N LEU A 112 -4.16 24.56 15.25
CA LEU A 112 -3.84 23.16 14.96
C LEU A 112 -3.68 22.88 13.45
N GLU A 113 -4.58 23.42 12.64
CA GLU A 113 -4.57 23.21 11.19
C GLU A 113 -3.31 23.79 10.54
N SER A 114 -2.94 25.02 10.93
CA SER A 114 -1.71 25.67 10.43
C SER A 114 -0.45 24.95 10.91
N ALA A 115 -0.45 24.44 12.14
CA ALA A 115 0.66 23.67 12.69
C ALA A 115 0.86 22.34 11.92
N ILE A 116 -0.23 21.67 11.56
CA ILE A 116 -0.22 20.43 10.74
C ILE A 116 0.33 20.70 9.33
N ASP A 117 -0.07 21.80 8.71
CA ASP A 117 0.38 22.17 7.36
C ASP A 117 1.86 22.60 7.37
N LEU A 118 2.29 23.35 8.39
CA LEU A 118 3.69 23.74 8.57
C LEU A 118 4.58 22.53 8.83
N GLU A 119 4.16 21.59 9.66
CA GLU A 119 4.89 20.35 9.93
C GLU A 119 5.14 19.57 8.64
N TYR A 120 4.14 19.45 7.77
CA TYR A 120 4.27 18.73 6.50
C TYR A 120 5.39 19.32 5.63
N GLN A 121 5.43 20.66 5.52
CA GLN A 121 6.49 21.36 4.78
C GLN A 121 7.88 21.14 5.38
N GLN A 122 7.99 21.16 6.69
CA GLN A 122 9.27 20.96 7.38
C GLN A 122 9.76 19.50 7.33
N LEU A 123 8.85 18.52 7.18
CA LEU A 123 9.19 17.12 7.04
C LEU A 123 9.50 16.69 5.60
N GLU A 124 9.27 17.54 4.61
CA GLU A 124 9.48 17.24 3.19
C GLU A 124 10.88 16.66 2.88
N PRO A 125 12.00 17.18 3.43
CA PRO A 125 13.31 16.57 3.20
C PRO A 125 13.40 15.13 3.69
N LEU A 126 12.77 14.78 4.82
CA LEU A 126 12.73 13.41 5.31
C LEU A 126 11.86 12.48 4.45
N ILE A 127 10.78 13.01 3.88
CA ILE A 127 9.93 12.26 2.94
C ILE A 127 10.75 11.85 1.70
N GLN A 128 11.62 12.72 1.21
CA GLN A 128 12.48 12.43 0.05
C GLN A 128 13.49 11.31 0.32
N HIS A 129 13.93 11.15 1.57
CA HIS A 129 14.82 10.07 1.98
C HIS A 129 14.10 8.78 2.40
N ALA A 130 12.77 8.79 2.49
CA ALA A 130 12.00 7.65 2.95
C ALA A 130 12.07 6.48 1.96
N ASN A 131 12.46 5.31 2.47
CA ASN A 131 12.39 4.06 1.71
C ASN A 131 10.94 3.55 1.62
N PHE A 132 10.13 3.86 2.64
CA PHE A 132 8.73 3.45 2.72
C PHE A 132 7.89 4.58 3.29
N ILE A 133 6.73 4.83 2.67
CA ILE A 133 5.71 5.74 3.18
C ILE A 133 4.48 4.90 3.51
N ILE A 134 4.00 4.98 4.76
CA ILE A 134 2.83 4.24 5.21
C ILE A 134 1.72 5.23 5.53
N ASP A 135 0.63 5.18 4.77
CA ASP A 135 -0.61 5.87 5.15
C ASP A 135 -1.26 5.14 6.31
N THR A 136 -1.35 5.84 7.44
CA THR A 136 -1.94 5.31 8.68
C THR A 136 -3.39 5.73 8.88
N ALA A 137 -3.99 6.50 7.98
CA ALA A 137 -5.37 6.95 8.10
C ALA A 137 -6.36 5.78 8.23
N PRO A 138 -6.31 4.76 7.36
CA PRO A 138 -7.22 3.62 7.43
C PRO A 138 -6.81 2.55 8.45
N LEU A 139 -5.63 2.69 9.10
CA LEU A 139 -5.07 1.62 9.90
C LEU A 139 -5.44 1.72 11.39
N SER A 140 -5.82 0.58 11.97
CA SER A 140 -5.81 0.40 13.42
C SER A 140 -4.37 0.27 13.93
N THR A 141 -4.16 0.38 15.25
CA THR A 141 -2.83 0.16 15.88
C THR A 141 -2.27 -1.23 15.57
N HIS A 142 -3.12 -2.25 15.54
CA HIS A 142 -2.74 -3.61 15.18
C HIS A 142 -2.36 -3.73 13.71
N ALA A 143 -3.17 -3.14 12.81
CA ALA A 143 -2.90 -3.14 11.38
C ALA A 143 -1.58 -2.41 11.03
N LEU A 144 -1.27 -1.31 11.74
CA LEU A 144 0.02 -0.63 11.58
C LEU A 144 1.19 -1.52 12.02
N SER A 145 1.06 -2.23 13.14
CA SER A 145 2.08 -3.16 13.62
C SER A 145 2.34 -4.31 12.63
N GLU A 146 1.27 -4.90 12.08
CA GLU A 146 1.40 -5.92 11.03
C GLU A 146 2.04 -5.35 9.75
N ARG A 147 1.65 -4.14 9.34
CA ARG A 147 2.22 -3.49 8.16
C ARG A 147 3.73 -3.24 8.33
N LEU A 148 4.17 -2.82 9.51
CA LEU A 148 5.59 -2.66 9.81
C LEU A 148 6.36 -3.98 9.76
N ARG A 149 5.79 -5.06 10.32
CA ARG A 149 6.39 -6.39 10.23
C ARG A 149 6.56 -6.82 8.77
N GLU A 150 5.56 -6.55 7.94
CA GLU A 150 5.62 -6.85 6.50
C GLU A 150 6.75 -6.10 5.79
N VAL A 151 6.83 -4.80 6.02
CA VAL A 151 7.82 -3.92 5.37
C VAL A 151 9.25 -4.29 5.81
N LEU A 152 9.45 -4.67 7.08
CA LEU A 152 10.78 -4.90 7.64
C LEU A 152 11.32 -6.32 7.45
N ARG A 153 10.44 -7.32 7.39
CA ARG A 153 10.87 -8.70 7.10
C ARG A 153 11.56 -8.83 5.75
N GLY A 154 11.53 -7.73 4.95
CA GLY A 154 12.12 -7.68 3.62
C GLY A 154 11.37 -8.57 2.65
N ASN A 155 11.43 -8.24 1.37
CA ASN A 155 10.99 -9.14 0.30
C ASN A 155 11.94 -10.34 0.15
N THR A 156 12.08 -11.16 1.18
CA THR A 156 12.36 -12.57 0.97
C THR A 156 10.98 -13.20 0.73
N ASP A 157 10.54 -13.22 -0.53
CA ASP A 157 9.35 -13.89 -1.05
C ASP A 157 7.96 -13.25 -0.83
N LYS A 158 7.82 -11.93 -0.75
CA LYS A 158 6.50 -11.36 -1.04
C LYS A 158 6.41 -10.91 -2.51
N GLU A 159 6.07 -11.85 -3.35
CA GLU A 159 5.52 -11.54 -4.66
C GLU A 159 4.31 -10.62 -4.47
N LEU A 160 4.20 -9.58 -5.31
CA LEU A 160 3.04 -8.70 -5.37
C LEU A 160 1.78 -9.56 -5.54
N LYS A 161 0.86 -9.53 -4.60
CA LYS A 161 -0.38 -10.29 -4.68
C LYS A 161 -1.31 -9.63 -5.68
N ILE A 162 -1.57 -10.31 -6.78
CA ILE A 162 -2.50 -9.85 -7.81
C ILE A 162 -3.92 -10.31 -7.42
N VAL A 163 -4.83 -9.36 -7.30
CA VAL A 163 -6.26 -9.64 -7.11
C VAL A 163 -6.96 -9.34 -8.43
N VAL A 164 -7.49 -10.36 -9.09
CA VAL A 164 -8.31 -10.19 -10.28
C VAL A 164 -9.77 -10.40 -9.89
N GLU A 165 -10.58 -9.35 -10.07
CA GLU A 165 -11.97 -9.41 -9.64
C GLU A 165 -12.94 -9.06 -10.75
N SER A 166 -14.05 -9.80 -10.82
CA SER A 166 -15.17 -9.44 -11.67
C SER A 166 -16.25 -8.71 -10.88
N PHE A 167 -16.84 -7.69 -11.50
CA PHE A 167 -17.95 -6.95 -10.92
C PHE A 167 -19.01 -6.55 -11.94
N GLY A 168 -20.19 -6.15 -11.46
CA GLY A 168 -21.26 -5.57 -12.27
C GLY A 168 -21.38 -4.09 -12.00
N PHE A 169 -21.33 -3.26 -13.05
CA PHE A 169 -21.49 -1.80 -12.92
C PHE A 169 -22.80 -1.40 -12.22
N LYS A 170 -23.85 -2.22 -12.33
CA LYS A 170 -25.11 -1.98 -11.59
C LYS A 170 -24.96 -2.00 -10.06
N TYR A 171 -23.86 -2.55 -9.54
CA TYR A 171 -23.58 -2.62 -8.10
C TYR A 171 -22.48 -1.61 -7.66
N GLY A 172 -22.03 -0.75 -8.56
CA GLY A 172 -20.96 0.21 -8.34
C GLY A 172 -19.59 -0.32 -8.72
N ILE A 173 -18.65 0.60 -8.89
CA ILE A 173 -17.24 0.31 -9.16
C ILE A 173 -16.57 -0.03 -7.82
N PRO A 174 -15.72 -1.08 -7.76
CA PRO A 174 -14.93 -1.38 -6.57
C PRO A 174 -13.99 -0.22 -6.22
N LEU A 175 -14.04 0.26 -4.98
CA LEU A 175 -13.25 1.40 -4.51
C LEU A 175 -11.76 1.06 -4.30
N ASP A 176 -11.45 -0.22 -4.16
CA ASP A 176 -10.13 -0.79 -3.92
C ASP A 176 -9.42 -1.22 -5.21
N ALA A 177 -10.00 -0.91 -6.41
CA ALA A 177 -9.41 -1.28 -7.69
C ALA A 177 -8.34 -0.28 -8.14
N ASP A 178 -7.13 -0.78 -8.46
CA ASP A 178 -6.06 0.00 -9.09
C ASP A 178 -6.33 0.19 -10.60
N TYR A 179 -6.84 -0.85 -11.24
CA TYR A 179 -7.25 -0.84 -12.66
C TYR A 179 -8.69 -1.30 -12.81
N VAL A 180 -9.46 -0.56 -13.60
CA VAL A 180 -10.86 -0.89 -13.92
C VAL A 180 -11.00 -1.00 -15.42
N PHE A 181 -11.35 -2.19 -15.90
CA PHE A 181 -11.60 -2.47 -17.31
C PHE A 181 -13.09 -2.70 -17.58
N ASP A 182 -13.64 -1.93 -18.47
CA ASP A 182 -15.04 -2.04 -18.91
C ASP A 182 -15.15 -2.98 -20.10
N VAL A 183 -15.87 -4.09 -19.94
CA VAL A 183 -16.07 -5.10 -20.99
C VAL A 183 -17.52 -5.16 -21.51
N ARG A 184 -18.31 -4.08 -21.31
CA ARG A 184 -19.71 -4.01 -21.76
C ARG A 184 -19.87 -3.99 -23.27
N PHE A 185 -18.87 -3.52 -23.99
CA PHE A 185 -18.87 -3.43 -25.46
C PHE A 185 -18.63 -4.79 -26.15
N LEU A 186 -18.14 -5.81 -25.44
CA LEU A 186 -17.91 -7.15 -25.97
C LEU A 186 -19.23 -7.93 -26.16
N PRO A 187 -19.22 -8.98 -27.02
CA PRO A 187 -20.39 -9.85 -27.25
C PRO A 187 -21.05 -10.32 -25.97
N ASN A 188 -22.37 -10.30 -25.93
CA ASN A 188 -23.13 -10.52 -24.70
C ASN A 188 -23.89 -11.83 -24.68
N PRO A 189 -23.43 -12.85 -23.91
CA PRO A 189 -24.12 -14.15 -23.80
C PRO A 189 -25.56 -14.04 -23.30
N HIS A 190 -25.93 -12.95 -22.62
CA HIS A 190 -27.28 -12.75 -22.08
C HIS A 190 -28.39 -12.76 -23.14
N TRP A 191 -28.05 -12.42 -24.38
CA TRP A 191 -29.02 -12.42 -25.49
C TRP A 191 -29.37 -13.81 -25.99
N ASN A 192 -28.54 -14.83 -25.68
CA ASN A 192 -28.86 -16.22 -25.93
C ASN A 192 -29.67 -16.76 -24.74
N PRO A 193 -30.95 -17.23 -24.95
CA PRO A 193 -31.78 -17.72 -23.88
C PRO A 193 -31.19 -18.89 -23.11
N GLU A 194 -30.43 -19.77 -23.77
CA GLU A 194 -29.76 -20.91 -23.16
C GLU A 194 -28.58 -20.51 -22.25
N LEU A 195 -27.86 -19.46 -22.60
CA LEU A 195 -26.70 -18.97 -21.85
C LEU A 195 -27.08 -18.01 -20.71
N ARG A 196 -28.26 -17.38 -20.81
CA ARG A 196 -28.72 -16.38 -19.84
C ARG A 196 -28.70 -16.84 -18.37
N PRO A 197 -29.18 -18.08 -18.02
CA PRO A 197 -29.14 -18.52 -16.63
C PRO A 197 -27.74 -18.87 -16.12
N MET A 198 -26.79 -19.15 -17.02
CA MET A 198 -25.42 -19.55 -16.72
C MET A 198 -24.53 -18.36 -16.29
N THR A 199 -23.29 -18.64 -15.96
CA THR A 199 -22.26 -17.66 -15.57
C THR A 199 -21.05 -17.74 -16.50
N GLY A 200 -20.10 -16.82 -16.38
CA GLY A 200 -18.85 -16.87 -17.13
C GLY A 200 -17.92 -18.03 -16.75
N LEU A 201 -18.22 -18.80 -15.71
CA LEU A 201 -17.50 -20.01 -15.32
C LEU A 201 -18.05 -21.27 -15.98
N ASP A 202 -19.26 -21.18 -16.56
CA ASP A 202 -19.89 -22.33 -17.19
C ASP A 202 -19.36 -22.50 -18.62
N GLU A 203 -19.03 -23.74 -18.98
CA GLU A 203 -18.40 -24.10 -20.25
C GLU A 203 -19.12 -23.54 -21.50
N PRO A 204 -20.47 -23.60 -21.63
CA PRO A 204 -21.16 -23.07 -22.80
C PRO A 204 -20.97 -21.53 -22.97
N VAL A 205 -20.90 -20.79 -21.86
CA VAL A 205 -20.63 -19.34 -21.88
C VAL A 205 -19.17 -19.07 -22.23
N ALA A 206 -18.25 -19.87 -21.70
CA ALA A 206 -16.83 -19.78 -22.02
C ALA A 206 -16.59 -20.02 -23.52
N GLN A 207 -17.17 -21.07 -24.09
CA GLN A 207 -17.08 -21.38 -25.52
C GLN A 207 -17.69 -20.29 -26.40
N PHE A 208 -18.84 -19.73 -26.01
CA PHE A 208 -19.43 -18.60 -26.71
C PHE A 208 -18.45 -17.41 -26.74
N LEU A 209 -17.86 -17.04 -25.61
CA LEU A 209 -16.97 -15.88 -25.53
C LEU A 209 -15.63 -16.15 -26.24
N LEU A 210 -15.10 -17.37 -26.13
CA LEU A 210 -13.86 -17.79 -26.80
C LEU A 210 -13.97 -17.75 -28.32
N ALA A 211 -15.17 -18.00 -28.88
CA ALA A 211 -15.42 -17.96 -30.32
C ALA A 211 -15.34 -16.55 -30.93
N HIS A 212 -15.21 -15.51 -30.11
CA HIS A 212 -15.17 -14.11 -30.58
C HIS A 212 -13.76 -13.54 -30.51
N ASP A 213 -13.18 -13.17 -31.63
CA ASP A 213 -11.83 -12.64 -31.74
C ASP A 213 -11.62 -11.36 -30.91
N GLU A 214 -12.62 -10.50 -30.83
CA GLU A 214 -12.56 -9.27 -30.00
C GLU A 214 -12.42 -9.57 -28.51
N VAL A 215 -12.98 -10.65 -28.01
CA VAL A 215 -12.81 -11.10 -26.62
C VAL A 215 -11.39 -11.58 -26.38
N ASN A 216 -10.89 -12.41 -27.28
CA ASN A 216 -9.53 -12.93 -27.20
C ASN A 216 -8.48 -11.82 -27.30
N ASN A 217 -8.68 -10.87 -28.21
CA ASN A 217 -7.81 -9.72 -28.37
C ASN A 217 -7.83 -8.82 -27.12
N PHE A 218 -9.00 -8.57 -26.55
CA PHE A 218 -9.11 -7.81 -25.28
C PHE A 218 -8.32 -8.46 -24.16
N ILE A 219 -8.49 -9.77 -23.94
CA ILE A 219 -7.77 -10.53 -22.93
C ILE A 219 -6.24 -10.42 -23.18
N TYR A 220 -5.81 -10.61 -24.40
CA TYR A 220 -4.40 -10.51 -24.78
C TYR A 220 -3.82 -9.13 -24.48
N GLN A 221 -4.47 -8.05 -24.92
CA GLN A 221 -4.00 -6.68 -24.71
C GLN A 221 -3.97 -6.31 -23.21
N THR A 222 -4.98 -6.73 -22.45
CA THR A 222 -5.03 -6.48 -21.01
C THR A 222 -3.91 -7.21 -20.28
N ARG A 223 -3.63 -8.46 -20.61
CA ARG A 223 -2.50 -9.23 -20.05
C ARG A 223 -1.16 -8.54 -20.34
N ASN A 224 -0.92 -8.16 -21.59
CA ASN A 224 0.32 -7.49 -22.00
C ASN A 224 0.49 -6.14 -21.30
N TYR A 225 -0.58 -5.36 -21.16
CA TYR A 225 -0.54 -4.10 -20.43
C TYR A 225 -0.09 -4.31 -18.99
N ILE A 226 -0.72 -5.24 -18.28
CA ILE A 226 -0.40 -5.53 -16.88
C ILE A 226 1.02 -6.08 -16.76
N GLU A 227 1.41 -7.05 -17.61
CA GLU A 227 2.74 -7.67 -17.60
C GLU A 227 3.86 -6.67 -17.83
N THR A 228 3.64 -5.69 -18.72
CA THR A 228 4.61 -4.62 -19.01
C THR A 228 4.91 -3.76 -17.78
N TRP A 229 3.91 -3.44 -16.98
CA TRP A 229 4.07 -2.54 -15.83
C TRP A 229 4.28 -3.27 -14.49
N LEU A 230 4.06 -4.58 -14.46
CA LEU A 230 4.18 -5.39 -13.24
C LEU A 230 5.54 -5.23 -12.54
N PRO A 231 6.70 -5.25 -13.23
CA PRO A 231 7.99 -5.08 -12.56
C PRO A 231 8.15 -3.72 -11.86
N MET A 232 7.59 -2.65 -12.45
CA MET A 232 7.63 -1.32 -11.81
C MET A 232 6.69 -1.24 -10.60
N LEU A 233 5.56 -1.94 -10.65
CA LEU A 233 4.62 -2.02 -9.53
C LEU A 233 5.19 -2.85 -8.38
N GLU A 234 5.94 -3.91 -8.67
CA GLU A 234 6.67 -4.73 -7.69
C GLU A 234 7.78 -3.92 -7.00
N GLN A 235 8.53 -3.10 -7.76
CA GLN A 235 9.58 -2.23 -7.22
C GLN A 235 9.05 -1.15 -6.27
N ASN A 236 7.80 -0.70 -6.45
CA ASN A 236 7.17 0.33 -5.62
C ASN A 236 6.61 -0.20 -4.29
N ASN A 237 7.07 -1.36 -3.80
CA ASN A 237 6.67 -1.96 -2.52
C ASN A 237 5.15 -2.12 -2.31
N ARG A 238 4.39 -2.28 -3.39
CA ARG A 238 2.97 -2.60 -3.32
C ARG A 238 2.79 -4.04 -2.86
N SER A 239 1.96 -4.26 -1.86
CA SER A 239 1.61 -5.61 -1.41
C SER A 239 0.50 -6.23 -2.26
N TYR A 240 -0.34 -5.41 -2.90
CA TYR A 240 -1.49 -5.83 -3.70
C TYR A 240 -1.60 -5.01 -4.97
N LEU A 241 -2.08 -5.67 -6.02
CA LEU A 241 -2.53 -5.06 -7.27
C LEU A 241 -3.93 -5.57 -7.56
N THR A 242 -4.94 -4.70 -7.51
CA THR A 242 -6.33 -5.06 -7.76
C THR A 242 -6.75 -4.68 -9.17
N ILE A 243 -7.11 -5.67 -9.97
CA ILE A 243 -7.56 -5.54 -11.36
C ILE A 243 -9.04 -5.89 -11.42
N ALA A 244 -9.89 -4.91 -11.64
CA ALA A 244 -11.34 -5.06 -11.68
C ALA A 244 -11.85 -5.11 -13.13
N ILE A 245 -12.56 -6.16 -13.49
CA ILE A 245 -13.19 -6.35 -14.80
C ILE A 245 -14.71 -6.18 -14.64
N GLY A 246 -15.29 -5.21 -15.34
CA GLY A 246 -16.70 -4.82 -15.18
C GLY A 246 -17.56 -5.10 -16.41
N CYS A 247 -18.69 -5.81 -16.22
CA CYS A 247 -19.78 -5.82 -17.19
C CYS A 247 -21.07 -5.33 -16.54
N THR A 248 -22.19 -5.28 -17.28
CA THR A 248 -23.45 -4.70 -16.75
C THR A 248 -23.90 -5.39 -15.45
N GLY A 249 -24.01 -6.71 -15.45
CA GLY A 249 -24.52 -7.48 -14.31
C GLY A 249 -23.47 -8.24 -13.51
N GLY A 250 -22.21 -8.27 -13.96
CA GLY A 250 -21.14 -9.01 -13.27
C GLY A 250 -21.34 -10.54 -13.27
N LYS A 251 -21.97 -11.11 -14.32
CA LYS A 251 -22.35 -12.52 -14.35
C LYS A 251 -21.64 -13.34 -15.46
N HIS A 252 -21.49 -12.79 -16.66
CA HIS A 252 -20.97 -13.53 -17.83
C HIS A 252 -19.59 -13.01 -18.25
N ARG A 253 -19.53 -11.94 -19.07
CA ARG A 253 -18.31 -11.40 -19.70
C ARG A 253 -17.20 -11.09 -18.69
N SER A 254 -17.51 -10.32 -17.65
CA SER A 254 -16.52 -9.93 -16.63
C SER A 254 -15.99 -11.14 -15.86
N VAL A 255 -16.86 -12.11 -15.57
CA VAL A 255 -16.49 -13.34 -14.85
C VAL A 255 -15.51 -14.17 -15.69
N TYR A 256 -15.83 -14.44 -16.96
CA TYR A 256 -14.97 -15.19 -17.85
C TYR A 256 -13.61 -14.50 -18.05
N ILE A 257 -13.62 -13.20 -18.35
CA ILE A 257 -12.38 -12.46 -18.63
C ILE A 257 -11.50 -12.34 -17.38
N ALA A 258 -12.09 -12.11 -16.22
CA ALA A 258 -11.34 -12.08 -14.96
C ALA A 258 -10.71 -13.43 -14.65
N GLN A 259 -11.44 -14.53 -14.89
CA GLN A 259 -10.93 -15.88 -14.74
C GLN A 259 -9.72 -16.12 -15.66
N GLN A 260 -9.84 -15.80 -16.95
CA GLN A 260 -8.79 -16.00 -17.95
C GLN A 260 -7.52 -15.16 -17.65
N ILE A 261 -7.69 -13.93 -17.16
CA ILE A 261 -6.55 -13.08 -16.77
C ILE A 261 -5.89 -13.63 -15.50
N GLY A 262 -6.67 -14.01 -14.51
CA GLY A 262 -6.16 -14.57 -13.26
C GLY A 262 -5.38 -15.87 -13.47
N GLU A 263 -5.95 -16.83 -14.21
CA GLU A 263 -5.30 -18.11 -14.54
C GLU A 263 -3.98 -17.91 -15.32
N TYR A 264 -3.95 -16.94 -16.21
CA TYR A 264 -2.71 -16.61 -16.94
C TYR A 264 -1.58 -16.22 -15.99
N PHE A 265 -1.81 -15.33 -15.03
CA PHE A 265 -0.79 -14.91 -14.09
C PHE A 265 -0.46 -16.00 -13.06
N GLN A 266 -1.43 -16.85 -12.68
CA GLN A 266 -1.17 -18.05 -11.88
C GLN A 266 -0.23 -19.02 -12.61
N ALA A 267 -0.48 -19.26 -13.90
CA ALA A 267 0.37 -20.11 -14.73
C ALA A 267 1.80 -19.53 -14.90
N LYS A 268 1.98 -18.22 -14.75
CA LYS A 268 3.27 -17.52 -14.71
C LYS A 268 3.95 -17.58 -13.33
N GLY A 269 3.37 -18.28 -12.35
CA GLY A 269 3.92 -18.44 -11.00
C GLY A 269 3.64 -17.26 -10.07
N LYS A 270 2.72 -16.33 -10.41
CA LYS A 270 2.37 -15.20 -9.54
C LYS A 270 1.37 -15.59 -8.46
N ASP A 271 1.43 -14.96 -7.28
CA ASP A 271 0.39 -15.08 -6.24
C ASP A 271 -0.86 -14.33 -6.68
N VAL A 272 -1.86 -15.08 -7.16
CA VAL A 272 -3.09 -14.50 -7.72
C VAL A 272 -4.32 -15.00 -7.01
N LYS A 273 -5.13 -14.06 -6.51
CA LYS A 273 -6.47 -14.31 -6.01
C LYS A 273 -7.50 -13.90 -7.05
N ILE A 274 -8.35 -14.83 -7.48
CA ILE A 274 -9.48 -14.54 -8.37
C ILE A 274 -10.75 -14.48 -7.51
N GLN A 275 -11.60 -13.45 -7.73
CA GLN A 275 -12.86 -13.32 -7.02
C GLN A 275 -13.97 -12.72 -7.90
N HIS A 276 -15.21 -13.16 -7.66
CA HIS A 276 -16.38 -12.76 -8.46
C HIS A 276 -17.41 -12.07 -7.56
N LYS A 277 -17.20 -10.76 -7.27
CA LYS A 277 -17.98 -9.97 -6.28
C LYS A 277 -19.49 -10.02 -6.52
N SER A 278 -19.95 -10.08 -7.77
CA SER A 278 -21.39 -10.10 -8.09
C SER A 278 -22.02 -11.48 -8.03
N LEU A 279 -21.26 -12.56 -8.28
CA LEU A 279 -21.76 -13.93 -8.13
C LEU A 279 -22.00 -14.28 -6.66
N GLU A 280 -21.13 -13.80 -5.78
CA GLU A 280 -21.28 -14.01 -4.33
C GLU A 280 -22.51 -13.29 -3.77
N LYS A 281 -22.83 -12.10 -4.28
CA LYS A 281 -24.04 -11.36 -3.90
C LYS A 281 -25.33 -12.05 -4.36
N ASN A 282 -25.30 -12.66 -5.55
CA ASN A 282 -26.47 -13.35 -6.12
C ASN A 282 -26.76 -14.71 -5.45
N LYS A 283 -25.82 -15.28 -4.67
CA LYS A 283 -26.06 -16.51 -3.87
C LYS A 283 -26.75 -16.23 -2.52
N LYS A 284 -26.79 -14.94 -2.10
CA LYS A 284 -27.41 -14.52 -0.82
C LYS A 284 -28.83 -13.96 -0.97
N ASN A 285 -29.33 -13.82 -2.19
CA ASN A 285 -30.72 -13.49 -2.52
C ASN A 285 -31.41 -14.69 -3.19
#